data_aaca13c45b97981bb23ef25243b141cd
#
_entry.id   aaca13c45b97981bb23ef25243b141cd
#
_cell.length_a   1.000
_cell.length_b   1.000
_cell.length_c   1.000
_cell.angle_alpha   90.00
_cell.angle_beta   90.00
_cell.angle_gamma   90.00
#
_symmetry.space_group_name_H-M   'P 1'
#
loop_
_entity.id
_entity.type
_entity.pdbx_description
1 polymer ?
#
loop_
_entity_poly.entity_id
_entity_poly.type
_entity_poly.pdbx_seq_one_letter_code
_entity_poly.pdbx_strand_id
1 'polypeptide(L)'
;MVINRNGTIDGASTGLGSIVSRKWFEVSKNASITSAGYSVWPVMINAKKWASLSADVKAIIQAAAADSEQHIISLVEKKDRKYTADIEGKMATHKLSASESAQWRKALGPVEKEFISRTGHAGKDLLKLVRK
;
A
#
# COMPACT_ATOMS: atom_id res chain seq x y z
N MET A 1 -16.83 7.93 2.17
CA MET A 1 -15.85 8.80 2.85
C MET A 1 -15.92 10.16 2.17
N VAL A 2 -16.48 11.15 2.84
CA VAL A 2 -16.61 12.50 2.31
C VAL A 2 -15.28 13.21 2.57
N ILE A 3 -14.33 13.00 1.68
CA ILE A 3 -13.04 13.69 1.76
C ILE A 3 -13.19 15.01 1.03
N ASN A 4 -12.93 16.08 1.72
CA ASN A 4 -12.64 17.40 1.17
C ASN A 4 -13.73 18.19 0.42
N ARG A 5 -14.96 17.72 0.30
CA ARG A 5 -16.03 18.59 -0.25
C ARG A 5 -16.31 19.80 0.64
N ASN A 6 -16.00 19.68 1.93
CA ASN A 6 -16.29 20.71 2.93
C ASN A 6 -15.05 21.50 3.37
N GLY A 7 -13.90 21.32 2.72
CA GLY A 7 -12.65 22.01 3.12
C GLY A 7 -12.10 21.58 4.49
N THR A 8 -12.50 20.42 5.02
CA THR A 8 -12.05 19.94 6.34
C THR A 8 -10.59 19.48 6.34
N ILE A 9 -10.09 19.03 5.19
CA ILE A 9 -8.69 18.62 4.98
C ILE A 9 -8.18 19.14 3.64
N ASP A 10 -6.89 19.46 3.57
CA ASP A 10 -6.26 20.01 2.37
C ASP A 10 -5.73 18.91 1.43
N GLY A 11 -5.50 17.73 1.95
CA GLY A 11 -4.99 16.59 1.17
C GLY A 11 -5.11 15.27 1.90
N ALA A 12 -4.83 14.19 1.19
CA ALA A 12 -4.85 12.84 1.78
C ALA A 12 -3.86 11.93 1.04
N SER A 13 -3.40 10.88 1.71
CA SER A 13 -2.54 9.84 1.12
C SER A 13 -3.30 8.52 1.05
N THR A 14 -3.22 7.85 -0.12
CA THR A 14 -3.86 6.55 -0.34
C THR A 14 -3.24 5.84 -1.55
N GLY A 15 -3.63 4.57 -1.78
CA GLY A 15 -3.26 3.83 -2.99
C GLY A 15 -4.04 4.28 -4.22
N LEU A 16 -3.45 4.08 -5.42
CA LEU A 16 -4.02 4.49 -6.72
C LEU A 16 -5.43 3.95 -6.94
N GLY A 17 -5.66 2.69 -6.60
CA GLY A 17 -6.99 2.07 -6.72
C GLY A 17 -8.07 2.77 -5.90
N SER A 18 -7.74 3.34 -4.75
CA SER A 18 -8.69 4.12 -3.95
C SER A 18 -9.02 5.47 -4.56
N ILE A 19 -8.04 6.11 -5.20
CA ILE A 19 -8.27 7.37 -5.94
C ILE A 19 -9.30 7.15 -7.04
N VAL A 20 -9.11 6.08 -7.83
CA VAL A 20 -10.00 5.78 -8.97
C VAL A 20 -11.36 5.29 -8.49
N SER A 21 -11.42 4.29 -7.61
CA SER A 21 -12.68 3.68 -7.17
C SER A 21 -13.59 4.63 -6.40
N ARG A 22 -13.00 5.58 -5.68
CA ARG A 22 -13.71 6.60 -4.90
C ARG A 22 -13.81 7.95 -5.59
N LYS A 23 -13.35 8.03 -6.85
CA LYS A 23 -13.42 9.23 -7.70
C LYS A 23 -12.85 10.49 -7.03
N TRP A 24 -11.69 10.39 -6.40
CA TRP A 24 -11.08 11.53 -5.72
C TRP A 24 -10.76 12.70 -6.65
N PHE A 25 -10.59 12.43 -7.93
CA PHE A 25 -10.43 13.46 -8.98
C PHE A 25 -11.63 14.43 -9.10
N GLU A 26 -12.78 14.11 -8.51
CA GLU A 26 -13.93 15.03 -8.46
C GLU A 26 -13.71 16.14 -7.41
N VAL A 27 -12.88 15.89 -6.38
CA VAL A 27 -12.67 16.81 -5.26
C VAL A 27 -11.23 17.31 -5.12
N SER A 28 -10.28 16.66 -5.77
CA SER A 28 -8.88 17.08 -5.83
C SER A 28 -8.41 17.16 -7.27
N LYS A 29 -7.70 18.23 -7.60
CA LYS A 29 -7.20 18.47 -8.97
C LYS A 29 -5.75 18.02 -9.16
N ASN A 30 -5.04 17.79 -8.07
CA ASN A 30 -3.61 17.44 -8.08
C ASN A 30 -3.37 16.09 -7.42
N ALA A 31 -2.41 15.33 -7.92
CA ALA A 31 -1.94 14.08 -7.31
C ALA A 31 -0.41 13.98 -7.42
N SER A 32 0.25 13.66 -6.31
CA SER A 32 1.67 13.33 -6.32
C SER A 32 1.85 11.82 -6.18
N ILE A 33 2.50 11.20 -7.16
CA ILE A 33 2.81 9.76 -7.16
C ILE A 33 4.18 9.58 -6.50
N THR A 34 4.15 9.26 -5.21
CA THR A 34 5.35 9.25 -4.37
C THR A 34 6.05 7.90 -4.32
N SER A 35 5.34 6.81 -4.62
CA SER A 35 5.82 5.42 -4.43
C SER A 35 6.40 5.19 -3.02
N ALA A 36 5.81 5.85 -2.02
CA ALA A 36 6.36 5.93 -0.66
C ALA A 36 6.23 4.63 0.14
N GLY A 37 5.50 3.64 -0.35
CA GLY A 37 5.34 2.36 0.35
C GLY A 37 4.34 1.43 -0.31
N TYR A 38 4.29 0.22 0.22
CA TYR A 38 3.36 -0.83 -0.19
C TYR A 38 2.33 -1.06 0.90
N SER A 39 1.09 -1.34 0.51
CA SER A 39 0.06 -1.82 1.43
C SER A 39 0.09 -3.34 1.46
N VAL A 40 0.38 -3.91 2.62
CA VAL A 40 0.34 -5.36 2.83
C VAL A 40 -1.01 -5.73 3.46
N TRP A 41 -1.73 -6.64 2.84
CA TRP A 41 -3.04 -7.09 3.28
C TRP A 41 -2.96 -8.57 3.65
N PRO A 42 -2.76 -8.93 4.93
CA PRO A 42 -2.70 -10.33 5.35
C PRO A 42 -4.10 -10.96 5.34
N VAL A 43 -4.18 -12.20 4.88
CA VAL A 43 -5.34 -13.06 5.11
C VAL A 43 -5.18 -13.71 6.47
N MET A 44 -6.14 -13.49 7.36
CA MET A 44 -6.05 -13.93 8.75
C MET A 44 -7.20 -14.86 9.11
N ILE A 45 -6.92 -15.85 9.95
CA ILE A 45 -7.90 -16.73 10.55
C ILE A 45 -7.70 -16.76 12.07
N ASN A 46 -8.78 -16.85 12.82
CA ASN A 46 -8.71 -17.01 14.27
C ASN A 46 -7.95 -18.30 14.66
N ALA A 47 -7.00 -18.22 15.59
CA ALA A 47 -6.14 -19.33 15.95
C ALA A 47 -6.93 -20.55 16.49
N LYS A 48 -7.98 -20.34 17.31
CA LYS A 48 -8.81 -21.44 17.81
C LYS A 48 -9.57 -22.12 16.67
N LYS A 49 -10.08 -21.31 15.72
CA LYS A 49 -10.76 -21.84 14.52
C LYS A 49 -9.78 -22.64 13.67
N TRP A 50 -8.59 -22.12 13.42
CA TRP A 50 -7.55 -22.84 12.69
C TRP A 50 -7.20 -24.18 13.36
N ALA A 51 -7.01 -24.19 14.68
CA ALA A 51 -6.70 -25.41 15.43
C ALA A 51 -7.80 -26.46 15.30
N SER A 52 -9.08 -26.08 15.21
CA SER A 52 -10.23 -26.99 15.10
C SER A 52 -10.43 -27.59 13.71
N LEU A 53 -9.72 -27.14 12.69
CA LEU A 53 -9.84 -27.68 11.33
C LEU A 53 -9.04 -28.97 11.19
N SER A 54 -9.54 -29.91 10.36
CA SER A 54 -8.81 -31.10 9.96
C SER A 54 -7.55 -30.76 9.15
N ALA A 55 -6.62 -31.70 9.06
CA ALA A 55 -5.41 -31.54 8.27
C ALA A 55 -5.71 -31.26 6.79
N ASP A 56 -6.65 -31.98 6.22
CA ASP A 56 -7.05 -31.83 4.82
C ASP A 56 -7.62 -30.44 4.53
N VAL A 57 -8.50 -29.93 5.41
CA VAL A 57 -9.07 -28.58 5.27
C VAL A 57 -7.96 -27.52 5.40
N LYS A 58 -7.03 -27.70 6.32
CA LYS A 58 -5.86 -26.80 6.45
C LYS A 58 -5.03 -26.77 5.18
N ALA A 59 -4.74 -27.92 4.60
CA ALA A 59 -3.99 -28.02 3.35
C ALA A 59 -4.70 -27.31 2.19
N ILE A 60 -6.02 -27.50 2.04
CA ILE A 60 -6.83 -26.81 1.03
C ILE A 60 -6.77 -25.29 1.19
N ILE A 61 -6.94 -24.80 2.42
CA ILE A 61 -6.90 -23.35 2.69
C ILE A 61 -5.51 -22.78 2.38
N GLN A 62 -4.44 -23.49 2.76
CA GLN A 62 -3.07 -23.03 2.48
C GLN A 62 -2.77 -23.00 0.98
N ALA A 63 -3.19 -24.02 0.23
CA ALA A 63 -3.03 -24.05 -1.22
C ALA A 63 -3.81 -22.93 -1.91
N ALA A 64 -5.07 -22.73 -1.52
CA ALA A 64 -5.90 -21.65 -2.05
C ALA A 64 -5.34 -20.25 -1.72
N ALA A 65 -4.77 -20.07 -0.54
CA ALA A 65 -4.13 -18.83 -0.15
C ALA A 65 -2.90 -18.53 -1.00
N ALA A 66 -2.03 -19.52 -1.22
CA ALA A 66 -0.85 -19.39 -2.07
C ALA A 66 -1.21 -19.08 -3.54
N ASP A 67 -2.21 -19.76 -4.09
CA ASP A 67 -2.69 -19.49 -5.45
C ASP A 67 -3.28 -18.08 -5.56
N SER A 68 -4.09 -17.67 -4.59
CA SER A 68 -4.68 -16.32 -4.53
C SER A 68 -3.61 -15.24 -4.42
N GLU A 69 -2.53 -15.45 -3.68
CA GLU A 69 -1.42 -14.50 -3.56
C GLU A 69 -0.80 -14.20 -4.93
N GLN A 70 -0.42 -15.24 -5.68
CA GLN A 70 0.17 -15.09 -7.01
C GLN A 70 -0.78 -14.39 -7.99
N HIS A 71 -2.06 -14.75 -7.94
CA HIS A 71 -3.08 -14.14 -8.78
C HIS A 71 -3.26 -12.64 -8.46
N ILE A 72 -3.34 -12.29 -7.18
CA ILE A 72 -3.51 -10.89 -6.73
C ILE A 72 -2.30 -10.04 -7.11
N ILE A 73 -1.07 -10.52 -6.93
CA ILE A 73 0.14 -9.79 -7.31
C ILE A 73 0.08 -9.40 -8.79
N SER A 74 -0.21 -10.37 -9.69
CA SER A 74 -0.29 -10.11 -11.13
C SER A 74 -1.41 -9.12 -11.49
N LEU A 75 -2.56 -9.21 -10.80
CA LEU A 75 -3.69 -8.31 -11.00
C LEU A 75 -3.38 -6.89 -10.54
N VAL A 76 -2.70 -6.72 -9.41
CA VAL A 76 -2.34 -5.40 -8.86
C VAL A 76 -1.40 -4.69 -9.81
N GLU A 77 -0.34 -5.34 -10.28
CA GLU A 77 0.60 -4.76 -11.24
C GLU A 77 -0.10 -4.27 -12.54
N LYS A 78 -1.01 -5.09 -13.06
CA LYS A 78 -1.79 -4.71 -14.24
C LYS A 78 -2.73 -3.55 -13.98
N LYS A 79 -3.41 -3.56 -12.81
CA LYS A 79 -4.35 -2.51 -12.43
C LYS A 79 -3.65 -1.20 -12.09
N ASP A 80 -2.48 -1.24 -11.45
CA ASP A 80 -1.75 -0.02 -11.09
C ASP A 80 -1.31 0.77 -12.33
N ARG A 81 -0.90 0.09 -13.40
CA ARG A 81 -0.65 0.75 -14.69
C ARG A 81 -1.90 1.46 -15.23
N LYS A 82 -3.04 0.77 -15.18
CA LYS A 82 -4.32 1.36 -15.62
C LYS A 82 -4.74 2.53 -14.74
N TYR A 83 -4.66 2.37 -13.42
CA TYR A 83 -5.04 3.43 -12.47
C TYR A 83 -4.16 4.67 -12.61
N THR A 84 -2.86 4.49 -12.86
CA THR A 84 -1.96 5.60 -13.14
C THR A 84 -2.43 6.39 -14.37
N ALA A 85 -2.72 5.72 -15.48
CA ALA A 85 -3.22 6.37 -16.69
C ALA A 85 -4.57 7.06 -16.46
N ASP A 86 -5.50 6.41 -15.72
CA ASP A 86 -6.81 6.99 -15.39
C ASP A 86 -6.67 8.26 -14.54
N ILE A 87 -5.69 8.32 -13.63
CA ILE A 87 -5.41 9.47 -12.77
C ILE A 87 -4.77 10.58 -13.60
N GLU A 88 -3.75 10.27 -14.40
CA GLU A 88 -3.08 11.23 -15.30
C GLU A 88 -4.04 11.90 -16.29
N GLY A 89 -5.07 11.19 -16.73
CA GLY A 89 -6.11 11.74 -17.59
C GLY A 89 -7.12 12.67 -16.89
N LYS A 90 -7.13 12.71 -15.54
CA LYS A 90 -8.17 13.42 -14.77
C LYS A 90 -7.62 14.42 -13.75
N MET A 91 -6.35 14.34 -13.41
CA MET A 91 -5.69 15.16 -12.41
C MET A 91 -4.34 15.65 -12.94
N ALA A 92 -3.93 16.83 -12.51
CA ALA A 92 -2.53 17.24 -12.67
C ALA A 92 -1.65 16.35 -11.80
N THR A 93 -0.84 15.48 -12.42
CA THR A 93 -0.02 14.51 -11.70
C THR A 93 1.44 14.93 -11.68
N HIS A 94 2.07 14.73 -10.53
CA HIS A 94 3.51 14.86 -10.36
C HIS A 94 4.11 13.53 -9.91
N LYS A 95 5.07 13.02 -10.66
CA LYS A 95 5.89 11.87 -10.27
C LYS A 95 7.20 12.38 -9.70
N LEU A 96 7.56 11.91 -8.52
CA LEU A 96 8.80 12.34 -7.88
C LEU A 96 10.02 11.96 -8.74
N SER A 97 10.89 12.91 -8.98
CA SER A 97 12.23 12.66 -9.51
C SER A 97 13.08 11.90 -8.49
N ALA A 98 14.23 11.39 -8.93
CA ALA A 98 15.19 10.73 -8.03
C ALA A 98 15.68 11.68 -6.92
N SER A 99 15.89 12.96 -7.23
CA SER A 99 16.29 13.99 -6.27
C SER A 99 15.20 14.24 -5.23
N GLU A 100 13.95 14.43 -5.66
CA GLU A 100 12.81 14.62 -4.73
C GLU A 100 12.59 13.39 -3.86
N SER A 101 12.69 12.19 -4.42
CA SER A 101 12.61 10.93 -3.66
C SER A 101 13.70 10.83 -2.60
N ALA A 102 14.91 11.30 -2.89
CA ALA A 102 16.00 11.35 -1.90
C ALA A 102 15.73 12.35 -0.78
N GLN A 103 15.14 13.52 -1.11
CA GLN A 103 14.74 14.52 -0.11
C GLN A 103 13.63 13.96 0.80
N TRP A 104 12.64 13.27 0.24
CA TRP A 104 11.59 12.60 1.00
C TRP A 104 12.16 11.56 1.97
N ARG A 105 13.05 10.68 1.48
CA ARG A 105 13.72 9.68 2.35
C ARG A 105 14.50 10.33 3.48
N LYS A 106 15.21 11.42 3.21
CA LYS A 106 15.95 12.16 4.24
C LYS A 106 14.99 12.73 5.31
N ALA A 107 13.88 13.31 4.89
CA ALA A 107 12.87 13.84 5.81
C ALA A 107 12.20 12.74 6.67
N LEU A 108 12.08 11.51 6.15
CA LEU A 108 11.50 10.36 6.86
C LEU A 108 12.51 9.63 7.79
N GLY A 109 13.77 10.03 7.85
CA GLY A 109 14.78 9.43 8.72
C GLY A 109 14.39 9.32 10.21
N PRO A 110 13.72 10.30 10.83
CA PRO A 110 13.22 10.18 12.19
C PRO A 110 12.19 9.05 12.38
N VAL A 111 11.34 8.80 11.38
CA VAL A 111 10.32 7.73 11.41
C VAL A 111 10.99 6.35 11.46
N GLU A 112 12.07 6.14 10.71
CA GLU A 112 12.83 4.89 10.76
C GLU A 112 13.48 4.66 12.14
N LYS A 113 14.05 5.71 12.72
CA LYS A 113 14.63 5.62 14.08
C LYS A 113 13.57 5.22 15.09
N GLU A 114 12.40 5.82 15.02
CA GLU A 114 11.27 5.50 15.89
C GLU A 114 10.77 4.07 15.66
N PHE A 115 10.66 3.62 14.41
CA PHE A 115 10.31 2.25 14.07
C PHE A 115 11.31 1.25 14.69
N ILE A 116 12.60 1.49 14.52
CA ILE A 116 13.65 0.62 15.10
C ILE A 116 13.60 0.63 16.63
N SER A 117 13.34 1.78 17.25
CA SER A 117 13.26 1.88 18.71
C SER A 117 12.13 1.02 19.28
N ARG A 118 11.01 0.92 18.56
CA ARG A 118 9.84 0.12 18.96
C ARG A 118 9.97 -1.38 18.65
N THR A 119 10.67 -1.72 17.57
CA THR A 119 10.71 -3.10 17.05
C THR A 119 12.03 -3.83 17.26
N GLY A 120 13.07 -3.11 17.66
CA GLY A 120 14.38 -3.67 17.93
C GLY A 120 15.05 -4.34 16.71
N HIS A 121 15.64 -5.53 16.94
CA HIS A 121 16.35 -6.27 15.89
C HIS A 121 15.44 -6.69 14.73
N ALA A 122 14.21 -7.12 15.01
CA ALA A 122 13.26 -7.54 13.99
C ALA A 122 12.96 -6.40 12.99
N GLY A 123 12.81 -5.17 13.49
CA GLY A 123 12.60 -4.00 12.61
C GLY A 123 13.83 -3.67 11.77
N LYS A 124 15.04 -3.79 12.31
CA LYS A 124 16.27 -3.58 11.54
C LYS A 124 16.39 -4.59 10.39
N ASP A 125 16.08 -5.85 10.65
CA ASP A 125 16.18 -6.91 9.65
C ASP A 125 15.11 -6.74 8.56
N LEU A 126 13.90 -6.36 8.94
CA LEU A 126 12.85 -6.01 7.98
C LEU A 126 13.25 -4.85 7.08
N LEU A 127 13.83 -3.78 7.62
CA LEU A 127 14.30 -2.64 6.83
C LEU A 127 15.40 -3.03 5.83
N LYS A 128 16.28 -3.97 6.16
CA LYS A 128 17.29 -4.48 5.21
C LYS A 128 16.64 -5.22 4.04
N LEU A 129 15.54 -5.95 4.28
CA LEU A 129 14.83 -6.69 3.23
C LEU A 129 14.11 -5.76 2.26
N VAL A 130 13.47 -4.70 2.75
CA VAL A 130 12.69 -3.78 1.89
C VAL A 130 13.53 -2.72 1.19
N ARG A 131 14.83 -2.62 1.51
CA ARG A 131 15.77 -1.66 0.90
C ARG A 131 16.62 -2.24 -0.24
N LYS A 132 16.44 -3.52 -0.53
CA LYS A 132 17.08 -4.16 -1.68
C LYS A 132 16.33 -3.79 -2.95
#